data_7a5e0466ef45d67ebb07373bc5c2aedc
#
_entry.id   7a5e0466ef45d67ebb07373bc5c2aedc
#
_cell.length_a   1.000
_cell.length_b   1.000
_cell.length_c   1.000
_cell.angle_alpha   90.00
_cell.angle_beta   90.00
_cell.angle_gamma   90.00
#
_symmetry.space_group_name_H-M   'P 1'
#
loop_
_entity.id
_entity.type
_entity.pdbx_description
1 polymer ?
#
loop_
_entity_poly.entity_id
_entity_poly.type
_entity_poly.pdbx_seq_one_letter_code
_entity_poly.pdbx_strand_id
1 'polypeptide(L)'
;MKQLIFVVEDEAEVCELARQCLEEAGYVVRTFSTADVIREAEDKDPSLILLTMVMPDGNGLDLCRCIRENHALARTPIVFLIPEAAEEHRALALESGGDDCIVKPFSPRELVARVQAVLRRFAPANGRSRMQSADLVIDSLAMKLSVRGSEVPTTSLEFRLIEYLARHRGQVFTRDLLLDAVWGDMQFVTPRSVDACIRRIREKIEPDRTSPTYLKTIRGVGYRLDAVAVWQLTPNDGCTCLACTTTIGASRVVHAGERRRRTSP
;
A
#
# COMPACT_ATOMS: atom_id res chain seq x y z
N MET A 1 22.73 1.46 4.08
CA MET A 1 22.44 1.51 5.54
C MET A 1 21.73 0.21 5.89
N LYS A 2 21.99 -0.35 7.08
CA LYS A 2 21.23 -1.53 7.54
C LYS A 2 19.82 -1.09 7.92
N GLN A 3 18.81 -1.87 7.53
CA GLN A 3 17.42 -1.58 7.86
C GLN A 3 17.14 -1.85 9.34
N LEU A 4 16.41 -0.96 9.99
CA LEU A 4 16.04 -1.04 11.40
C LEU A 4 14.66 -1.70 11.52
N ILE A 5 14.55 -2.71 12.36
CA ILE A 5 13.31 -3.42 12.66
C ILE A 5 13.00 -3.28 14.14
N PHE A 6 11.78 -2.92 14.46
CA PHE A 6 11.27 -2.93 15.82
C PHE A 6 10.49 -4.22 16.07
N VAL A 7 10.76 -4.85 17.20
CA VAL A 7 10.06 -6.05 17.67
C VAL A 7 9.33 -5.70 18.96
N VAL A 8 8.02 -5.75 18.91
CA VAL A 8 7.12 -5.50 20.06
C VAL A 8 6.53 -6.84 20.45
N GLU A 9 7.10 -7.46 21.47
CA GLU A 9 6.72 -8.80 21.91
C GLU A 9 7.03 -8.94 23.42
N ASP A 10 6.07 -9.42 24.18
CA ASP A 10 6.16 -9.59 25.62
C ASP A 10 6.70 -10.94 26.06
N GLU A 11 6.53 -11.98 25.24
CA GLU A 11 7.12 -13.29 25.49
C GLU A 11 8.64 -13.27 25.24
N ALA A 12 9.44 -13.31 26.31
CA ALA A 12 10.89 -13.16 26.23
C ALA A 12 11.56 -14.15 25.27
N GLU A 13 11.10 -15.41 25.23
CA GLU A 13 11.65 -16.44 24.35
C GLU A 13 11.37 -16.12 22.87
N VAL A 14 10.14 -15.69 22.55
CA VAL A 14 9.72 -15.32 21.20
C VAL A 14 10.44 -14.06 20.74
N CYS A 15 10.54 -13.06 21.64
CA CYS A 15 11.27 -11.82 21.40
C CYS A 15 12.74 -12.09 21.08
N GLU A 16 13.41 -12.90 21.88
CA GLU A 16 14.83 -13.24 21.70
C GLU A 16 15.06 -14.03 20.41
N LEU A 17 14.20 -15.02 20.11
CA LEU A 17 14.24 -15.76 18.86
C LEU A 17 14.10 -14.83 17.66
N ALA A 18 13.11 -13.94 17.67
CA ALA A 18 12.89 -12.97 16.59
C ALA A 18 14.09 -12.04 16.42
N ARG A 19 14.65 -11.53 17.53
CA ARG A 19 15.83 -10.66 17.51
C ARG A 19 17.03 -11.36 16.87
N GLN A 20 17.37 -12.57 17.34
CA GLN A 20 18.52 -13.33 16.83
C GLN A 20 18.39 -13.62 15.33
N CYS A 21 17.24 -14.14 14.89
CA CYS A 21 17.00 -14.48 13.49
C CYS A 21 17.13 -13.25 12.56
N LEU A 22 16.62 -12.10 13.00
CA LEU A 22 16.67 -10.87 12.20
C LEU A 22 18.07 -10.24 12.18
N GLU A 23 18.80 -10.29 13.31
CA GLU A 23 20.18 -9.82 13.37
C GLU A 23 21.11 -10.69 12.51
N GLU A 24 20.96 -12.02 12.53
CA GLU A 24 21.68 -12.95 11.65
C GLU A 24 21.36 -12.69 10.16
N ALA A 25 20.15 -12.28 9.85
CA ALA A 25 19.75 -11.87 8.49
C ALA A 25 20.29 -10.49 8.08
N GLY A 26 21.02 -9.79 8.98
CA GLY A 26 21.71 -8.54 8.71
C GLY A 26 20.94 -7.26 9.06
N TYR A 27 19.81 -7.36 9.73
CA TYR A 27 19.02 -6.22 10.22
C TYR A 27 19.60 -5.64 11.53
N VAL A 28 19.20 -4.41 11.85
CA VAL A 28 19.37 -3.84 13.19
C VAL A 28 18.04 -4.02 13.90
N VAL A 29 18.05 -4.57 15.11
CA VAL A 29 16.81 -4.87 15.83
C VAL A 29 16.75 -4.08 17.14
N ARG A 30 15.58 -3.56 17.47
CA ARG A 30 15.23 -3.03 18.79
C ARG A 30 13.98 -3.73 19.28
N THR A 31 13.99 -4.12 20.54
CA THR A 31 12.91 -4.87 21.19
C THR A 31 12.17 -3.97 22.18
N PHE A 32 10.87 -4.15 22.28
CA PHE A 32 9.96 -3.45 23.19
C PHE A 32 8.97 -4.45 23.76
N SER A 33 8.60 -4.25 25.02
CA SER A 33 7.56 -5.06 25.69
C SER A 33 6.24 -4.30 25.84
N THR A 34 6.21 -3.03 25.50
CA THR A 34 5.08 -2.13 25.75
C THR A 34 4.84 -1.17 24.58
N ALA A 35 3.79 -0.33 24.71
CA ALA A 35 3.41 0.68 23.74
C ALA A 35 4.38 1.87 23.60
N ASP A 36 5.49 1.93 24.36
CA ASP A 36 6.52 2.97 24.25
C ASP A 36 7.18 3.02 22.86
N VAL A 37 6.95 2.00 22.07
CA VAL A 37 7.43 1.86 20.69
C VAL A 37 7.08 3.06 19.79
N ILE A 38 5.94 3.73 19.99
CA ILE A 38 5.51 4.85 19.13
C ILE A 38 6.52 5.99 19.22
N ARG A 39 6.90 6.42 20.42
CA ARG A 39 7.87 7.50 20.62
C ARG A 39 9.22 7.18 20.02
N GLU A 40 9.72 5.97 20.25
CA GLU A 40 10.98 5.52 19.67
C GLU A 40 10.92 5.39 18.15
N ALA A 41 9.76 5.00 17.61
CA ALA A 41 9.58 4.86 16.17
C ALA A 41 9.58 6.21 15.44
N GLU A 42 9.01 7.26 16.03
CA GLU A 42 9.05 8.61 15.46
C GLU A 42 10.51 9.14 15.36
N ASP A 43 11.33 8.86 16.36
CA ASP A 43 12.72 9.31 16.39
C ASP A 43 13.65 8.52 15.47
N LYS A 44 13.37 7.25 15.22
CA LYS A 44 14.29 6.31 14.59
C LYS A 44 13.88 5.86 13.20
N ASP A 45 12.66 6.12 12.78
CA ASP A 45 12.11 5.74 11.48
C ASP A 45 12.37 4.26 11.10
N PRO A 46 11.76 3.30 11.81
CA PRO A 46 11.99 1.89 11.55
C PRO A 46 11.46 1.49 10.18
N SER A 47 12.19 0.62 9.51
CA SER A 47 11.80 0.08 8.19
C SER A 47 10.65 -0.93 8.29
N LEU A 48 10.42 -1.52 9.49
CA LEU A 48 9.33 -2.46 9.76
C LEU A 48 9.13 -2.59 11.27
N ILE A 49 7.88 -2.80 11.66
CA ILE A 49 7.48 -3.13 13.04
C ILE A 49 6.93 -4.56 13.04
N LEU A 50 7.53 -5.44 13.83
CA LEU A 50 7.00 -6.75 14.17
C LEU A 50 6.21 -6.61 15.47
N LEU A 51 4.91 -6.90 15.46
CA LEU A 51 3.99 -6.53 16.54
C LEU A 51 3.20 -7.74 17.03
N THR A 52 3.32 -8.08 18.30
CA THR A 52 2.44 -9.12 18.87
C THR A 52 1.00 -8.64 18.94
N MET A 53 0.05 -9.56 18.76
CA MET A 53 -1.36 -9.25 18.81
C MET A 53 -1.86 -9.06 20.25
N VAL A 54 -1.32 -9.84 21.17
CA VAL A 54 -1.70 -9.83 22.59
C VAL A 54 -0.54 -9.26 23.39
N MET A 55 -0.81 -8.29 24.24
CA MET A 55 0.16 -7.66 25.14
C MET A 55 -0.42 -7.54 26.55
N PRO A 56 0.43 -7.59 27.60
CA PRO A 56 -0.02 -7.45 28.99
C PRO A 56 -0.75 -6.12 29.26
N ASP A 57 -0.27 -5.05 28.64
CA ASP A 57 -0.74 -3.67 28.87
C ASP A 57 -1.77 -3.21 27.84
N GLY A 58 -2.32 -4.13 27.02
CA GLY A 58 -3.29 -3.75 25.99
C GLY A 58 -3.41 -4.74 24.85
N ASN A 59 -3.81 -4.22 23.70
CA ASN A 59 -4.03 -5.01 22.50
C ASN A 59 -3.16 -4.46 21.36
N GLY A 60 -2.37 -5.31 20.73
CA GLY A 60 -1.57 -4.95 19.55
C GLY A 60 -2.38 -4.38 18.39
N LEU A 61 -3.66 -4.74 18.28
CA LEU A 61 -4.56 -4.16 17.28
C LEU A 61 -4.81 -2.67 17.53
N ASP A 62 -4.97 -2.26 18.80
CA ASP A 62 -5.17 -0.86 19.15
C ASP A 62 -3.88 -0.07 18.94
N LEU A 63 -2.72 -0.64 19.31
CA LEU A 63 -1.42 -0.05 19.03
C LEU A 63 -1.19 0.13 17.52
N CYS A 64 -1.59 -0.85 16.71
CA CYS A 64 -1.55 -0.75 15.26
C CYS A 64 -2.39 0.43 14.75
N ARG A 65 -3.62 0.61 15.27
CA ARG A 65 -4.48 1.75 14.90
C ARG A 65 -3.83 3.07 15.26
N CYS A 66 -3.27 3.20 16.48
CA CYS A 66 -2.52 4.40 16.89
C CYS A 66 -1.34 4.69 15.96
N ILE A 67 -0.57 3.67 15.56
CA ILE A 67 0.53 3.82 14.59
C ILE A 67 -0.01 4.29 13.23
N ARG A 68 -1.17 3.78 12.80
CA ARG A 68 -1.79 4.17 11.51
C ARG A 68 -2.39 5.57 11.51
N GLU A 69 -2.79 6.07 12.66
CA GLU A 69 -3.25 7.47 12.85
C GLU A 69 -2.08 8.45 12.94
N ASN A 70 -0.90 7.97 13.28
CA ASN A 70 0.30 8.79 13.36
C ASN A 70 0.88 9.07 11.96
N HIS A 71 0.91 10.34 11.55
CA HIS A 71 1.34 10.74 10.21
C HIS A 71 2.76 10.30 9.84
N ALA A 72 3.68 10.27 10.81
CA ALA A 72 5.06 9.86 10.57
C ALA A 72 5.18 8.35 10.36
N LEU A 73 4.38 7.56 11.07
CA LEU A 73 4.48 6.10 11.12
C LEU A 73 3.43 5.38 10.29
N ALA A 74 2.42 6.09 9.76
CA ALA A 74 1.29 5.50 9.04
C ALA A 74 1.71 4.55 7.90
N ARG A 75 2.89 4.76 7.35
CA ARG A 75 3.44 3.99 6.22
C ARG A 75 4.41 2.89 6.64
N THR A 76 4.87 2.90 7.89
CA THR A 76 5.80 1.87 8.37
C THR A 76 5.12 0.50 8.29
N PRO A 77 5.71 -0.48 7.60
CA PRO A 77 5.15 -1.83 7.52
C PRO A 77 4.99 -2.46 8.89
N ILE A 78 3.83 -3.08 9.14
CA ILE A 78 3.54 -3.81 10.37
C ILE A 78 3.25 -5.27 10.05
N VAL A 79 4.04 -6.17 10.63
CA VAL A 79 3.81 -7.61 10.57
C VAL A 79 3.37 -8.08 11.95
N PHE A 80 2.18 -8.68 12.03
CA PHE A 80 1.67 -9.20 13.28
C PHE A 80 2.23 -10.57 13.63
N LEU A 81 2.61 -10.76 14.89
CA LEU A 81 2.78 -12.07 15.50
C LEU A 81 1.46 -12.45 16.15
N ILE A 82 0.78 -13.46 15.60
CA ILE A 82 -0.53 -13.90 16.10
C ILE A 82 -0.44 -15.24 16.82
N PRO A 83 -1.15 -15.40 17.94
CA PRO A 83 -1.27 -16.71 18.56
C PRO A 83 -2.09 -17.59 17.64
N GLU A 84 -1.84 -18.83 17.61
CA GLU A 84 -2.50 -19.89 16.86
C GLU A 84 -3.38 -19.49 15.66
N ALA A 85 -3.50 -20.35 14.67
CA ALA A 85 -3.99 -20.10 13.34
C ALA A 85 -5.52 -19.87 13.20
N ALA A 86 -6.16 -19.14 14.11
CA ALA A 86 -7.55 -18.75 13.93
C ALA A 86 -7.66 -17.74 12.75
N GLU A 87 -8.45 -18.07 11.75
CA GLU A 87 -8.72 -17.20 10.60
C GLU A 87 -9.21 -15.80 11.03
N GLU A 88 -9.94 -15.75 12.14
CA GLU A 88 -10.43 -14.51 12.74
C GLU A 88 -9.30 -13.59 13.19
N HIS A 89 -8.25 -14.10 13.83
CA HIS A 89 -7.10 -13.29 14.26
C HIS A 89 -6.35 -12.68 13.07
N ARG A 90 -6.23 -13.43 11.98
CA ARG A 90 -5.61 -12.93 10.75
C ARG A 90 -6.42 -11.82 10.10
N ALA A 91 -7.74 -12.01 10.02
CA ALA A 91 -8.65 -11.00 9.50
C ALA A 91 -8.56 -9.71 10.32
N LEU A 92 -8.62 -9.81 11.65
CA LEU A 92 -8.53 -8.67 12.57
C LEU A 92 -7.19 -7.93 12.44
N ALA A 93 -6.06 -8.66 12.35
CA ALA A 93 -4.73 -8.07 12.17
C ALA A 93 -4.66 -7.22 10.89
N LEU A 94 -5.16 -7.74 9.78
CA LEU A 94 -5.17 -7.02 8.49
C LEU A 94 -6.20 -5.89 8.46
N GLU A 95 -7.37 -6.08 9.08
CA GLU A 95 -8.41 -5.04 9.19
C GLU A 95 -7.98 -3.87 10.05
N SER A 96 -7.13 -4.08 11.06
CA SER A 96 -6.56 -2.99 11.86
C SER A 96 -5.44 -2.23 11.15
N GLY A 97 -5.00 -2.68 9.98
CA GLY A 97 -3.97 -2.00 9.20
C GLY A 97 -2.62 -2.70 9.15
N GLY A 98 -2.54 -3.96 9.61
CA GLY A 98 -1.36 -4.81 9.43
C GLY A 98 -1.11 -5.13 7.95
N ASP A 99 0.15 -5.33 7.62
CA ASP A 99 0.60 -5.60 6.25
C ASP A 99 0.83 -7.10 6.00
N ASP A 100 1.12 -7.88 7.04
CA ASP A 100 1.22 -9.34 7.04
C ASP A 100 1.02 -9.88 8.46
N CYS A 101 0.92 -11.21 8.60
CA CYS A 101 0.89 -11.87 9.90
C CYS A 101 1.69 -13.19 9.88
N ILE A 102 2.28 -13.51 11.02
CA ILE A 102 3.05 -14.72 11.28
C ILE A 102 2.42 -15.42 12.48
N VAL A 103 2.13 -16.70 12.33
CA VAL A 103 1.54 -17.51 13.41
C VAL A 103 2.61 -18.01 14.36
N LYS A 104 2.39 -17.88 15.66
CA LYS A 104 3.23 -18.49 16.69
C LYS A 104 2.76 -19.95 16.95
N PRO A 105 3.68 -20.90 17.06
CA PRO A 105 5.14 -20.79 16.91
C PRO A 105 5.56 -20.75 15.43
N PHE A 106 6.59 -19.98 15.13
CA PHE A 106 7.14 -19.81 13.78
C PHE A 106 8.59 -20.35 13.70
N SER A 107 8.99 -20.68 12.49
CA SER A 107 10.39 -21.03 12.23
C SER A 107 11.23 -19.79 11.93
N PRO A 108 12.55 -19.77 12.27
CA PRO A 108 13.48 -18.70 11.87
C PRO A 108 13.40 -18.37 10.38
N ARG A 109 13.34 -19.39 9.54
CA ARG A 109 13.28 -19.25 8.09
C ARG A 109 11.99 -18.55 7.63
N GLU A 110 10.87 -18.89 8.25
CA GLU A 110 9.58 -18.26 7.93
C GLU A 110 9.58 -16.79 8.31
N LEU A 111 10.02 -16.45 9.53
CA LEU A 111 10.11 -15.07 10.01
C LEU A 111 10.92 -14.22 9.05
N VAL A 112 12.15 -14.63 8.72
CA VAL A 112 13.05 -13.88 7.85
C VAL A 112 12.47 -13.76 6.45
N ALA A 113 11.91 -14.82 5.88
CA ALA A 113 11.34 -14.82 4.54
C ALA A 113 10.16 -13.84 4.44
N ARG A 114 9.27 -13.81 5.44
CA ARG A 114 8.11 -12.90 5.46
C ARG A 114 8.54 -11.45 5.63
N VAL A 115 9.45 -11.17 6.57
CA VAL A 115 10.00 -9.82 6.75
C VAL A 115 10.65 -9.32 5.46
N GLN A 116 11.45 -10.13 4.80
CA GLN A 116 12.06 -9.78 3.51
C GLN A 116 11.01 -9.55 2.42
N ALA A 117 9.97 -10.37 2.35
CA ALA A 117 8.90 -10.22 1.37
C ALA A 117 8.14 -8.90 1.59
N VAL A 118 7.85 -8.55 2.84
CA VAL A 118 7.23 -7.27 3.20
C VAL A 118 8.16 -6.12 2.80
N LEU A 119 9.39 -6.09 3.29
CA LEU A 119 10.36 -5.01 2.99
C LEU A 119 10.58 -4.81 1.48
N ARG A 120 10.63 -5.90 0.70
CA ARG A 120 10.74 -5.82 -0.77
C ARG A 120 9.53 -5.16 -1.40
N ARG A 121 8.33 -5.40 -0.89
CA ARG A 121 7.08 -4.77 -1.38
C ARG A 121 7.08 -3.27 -1.09
N PHE A 122 7.71 -2.86 0.00
CA PHE A 122 7.79 -1.46 0.44
C PHE A 122 9.02 -0.73 -0.08
N ALA A 123 9.93 -1.43 -0.74
CA ALA A 123 11.00 -0.77 -1.47
C ALA A 123 10.42 0.13 -2.58
N PRO A 124 10.91 1.37 -2.74
CA PRO A 124 10.41 2.26 -3.76
C PRO A 124 10.55 1.58 -5.13
N ALA A 125 9.44 1.51 -5.87
CA ALA A 125 9.45 0.95 -7.21
C ALA A 125 10.40 1.78 -8.10
N ASN A 126 11.22 1.12 -8.93
CA ASN A 126 12.18 1.75 -9.83
C ASN A 126 11.57 2.61 -10.96
N GLY A 127 10.34 3.08 -10.80
CA GLY A 127 9.64 3.92 -11.76
C GLY A 127 9.24 5.25 -11.15
N ARG A 128 9.99 6.30 -11.46
CA ARG A 128 9.62 7.70 -11.18
C ARG A 128 8.34 8.03 -11.96
N SER A 129 7.19 7.88 -11.35
CA SER A 129 5.96 8.32 -11.98
C SER A 129 5.07 9.04 -10.97
N ARG A 130 4.84 10.31 -11.25
CA ARG A 130 3.77 11.06 -10.63
C ARG A 130 2.56 10.95 -11.53
N MET A 131 1.49 10.38 -11.02
CA MET A 131 0.22 10.27 -11.72
C MET A 131 -0.72 11.33 -11.17
N GLN A 132 -1.28 12.16 -12.04
CA GLN A 132 -2.18 13.24 -11.65
C GLN A 132 -3.48 13.16 -12.44
N SER A 133 -4.57 13.18 -11.72
CA SER A 133 -5.92 13.51 -12.21
C SER A 133 -6.32 14.86 -11.62
N ALA A 134 -7.40 15.49 -12.08
CA ALA A 134 -7.78 16.83 -11.61
C ALA A 134 -7.69 17.00 -10.09
N ASP A 135 -8.16 16.02 -9.34
CA ASP A 135 -8.27 16.08 -7.88
C ASP A 135 -7.37 15.09 -7.15
N LEU A 136 -6.85 14.06 -7.85
CA LEU A 136 -6.09 12.97 -7.26
C LEU A 136 -4.65 12.97 -7.79
N VAL A 137 -3.68 13.07 -6.89
CA VAL A 137 -2.25 13.00 -7.22
C VAL A 137 -1.62 11.83 -6.48
N ILE A 138 -0.97 10.95 -7.22
CA ILE A 138 -0.24 9.79 -6.71
C ILE A 138 1.22 9.96 -7.08
N ASP A 139 2.07 10.17 -6.08
CA ASP A 139 3.52 10.25 -6.23
C ASP A 139 4.14 8.91 -5.81
N SER A 140 4.50 8.10 -6.78
CA SER A 140 5.05 6.76 -6.53
C SER A 140 6.43 6.81 -5.86
N LEU A 141 7.21 7.86 -6.11
CA LEU A 141 8.56 7.98 -5.52
C LEU A 141 8.48 8.37 -4.04
N ALA A 142 7.64 9.36 -3.73
CA ALA A 142 7.42 9.81 -2.36
C ALA A 142 6.41 8.93 -1.61
N MET A 143 5.77 7.96 -2.30
CA MET A 143 4.64 7.18 -1.79
C MET A 143 3.54 8.07 -1.19
N LYS A 144 3.26 9.21 -1.83
CA LYS A 144 2.31 10.21 -1.36
C LYS A 144 1.04 10.20 -2.20
N LEU A 145 -0.09 10.27 -1.51
CA LEU A 145 -1.40 10.46 -2.07
C LEU A 145 -1.91 11.85 -1.68
N SER A 146 -2.39 12.61 -2.66
CA SER A 146 -3.04 13.90 -2.38
C SER A 146 -4.38 13.96 -3.10
N VAL A 147 -5.39 14.52 -2.42
CA VAL A 147 -6.73 14.72 -2.94
C VAL A 147 -7.07 16.20 -2.79
N ARG A 148 -7.46 16.85 -3.89
CA ARG A 148 -7.78 18.29 -3.93
C ARG A 148 -6.70 19.17 -3.31
N GLY A 149 -5.44 18.82 -3.54
CA GLY A 149 -4.28 19.54 -3.03
C GLY A 149 -3.88 19.23 -1.58
N SER A 150 -4.65 18.43 -0.85
CA SER A 150 -4.34 18.02 0.51
C SER A 150 -3.71 16.64 0.55
N GLU A 151 -2.61 16.46 1.27
CA GLU A 151 -2.00 15.14 1.48
C GLU A 151 -2.92 14.24 2.32
N VAL A 152 -3.09 13.01 1.86
CA VAL A 152 -3.93 12.00 2.50
C VAL A 152 -3.04 10.91 3.08
N PRO A 153 -3.05 10.68 4.40
CA PRO A 153 -2.26 9.63 5.02
C PRO A 153 -2.79 8.26 4.58
N THR A 154 -1.90 7.45 4.02
CA THR A 154 -2.21 6.10 3.58
C THR A 154 -1.25 5.11 4.20
N THR A 155 -1.74 3.91 4.51
CA THR A 155 -0.84 2.79 4.76
C THR A 155 -0.15 2.39 3.47
N SER A 156 0.94 1.66 3.57
CA SER A 156 1.66 1.20 2.39
C SER A 156 0.83 0.28 1.50
N LEU A 157 -0.02 -0.59 2.07
CA LEU A 157 -0.94 -1.42 1.29
C LEU A 157 -2.04 -0.61 0.60
N GLU A 158 -2.61 0.38 1.30
CA GLU A 158 -3.59 1.30 0.71
C GLU A 158 -2.98 2.06 -0.46
N PHE A 159 -1.75 2.58 -0.26
CA PHE A 159 -1.04 3.29 -1.32
C PHE A 159 -0.77 2.38 -2.53
N ARG A 160 -0.27 1.17 -2.31
CA ARG A 160 -0.01 0.21 -3.40
C ARG A 160 -1.28 -0.19 -4.14
N LEU A 161 -2.39 -0.40 -3.44
CA LEU A 161 -3.66 -0.74 -4.06
C LEU A 161 -4.17 0.39 -4.95
N ILE A 162 -4.17 1.63 -4.44
CA ILE A 162 -4.61 2.78 -5.25
C ILE A 162 -3.66 3.06 -6.42
N GLU A 163 -2.35 2.92 -6.21
CA GLU A 163 -1.34 3.05 -7.26
C GLU A 163 -1.52 2.00 -8.36
N TYR A 164 -1.72 0.74 -7.98
CA TYR A 164 -1.97 -0.33 -8.95
C TYR A 164 -3.21 -0.06 -9.79
N LEU A 165 -4.31 0.30 -9.16
CA LEU A 165 -5.55 0.66 -9.86
C LEU A 165 -5.38 1.90 -10.75
N ALA A 166 -4.59 2.88 -10.33
CA ALA A 166 -4.31 4.08 -11.11
C ALA A 166 -3.45 3.80 -12.35
N ARG A 167 -2.47 2.92 -12.24
CA ARG A 167 -1.67 2.46 -13.40
C ARG A 167 -2.52 1.73 -14.44
N HIS A 168 -3.59 1.08 -14.00
CA HIS A 168 -4.50 0.29 -14.84
C HIS A 168 -5.92 0.89 -14.87
N ARG A 169 -5.99 2.21 -14.86
CA ARG A 169 -7.26 2.96 -14.80
C ARG A 169 -8.29 2.49 -15.83
N GLY A 170 -9.55 2.50 -15.45
CA GLY A 170 -10.65 2.09 -16.29
C GLY A 170 -10.79 0.56 -16.46
N GLN A 171 -9.78 -0.20 -16.04
CA GLN A 171 -9.86 -1.66 -16.03
C GLN A 171 -10.55 -2.15 -14.76
N VAL A 172 -11.33 -3.23 -14.89
CA VAL A 172 -11.98 -3.88 -13.77
C VAL A 172 -11.12 -5.05 -13.31
N PHE A 173 -10.85 -5.09 -12.01
CA PHE A 173 -10.08 -6.17 -11.39
C PHE A 173 -10.94 -6.94 -10.41
N THR A 174 -10.87 -8.27 -10.47
CA THR A 174 -11.46 -9.12 -9.44
C THR A 174 -10.69 -8.98 -8.12
N ARG A 175 -11.33 -9.42 -7.03
CA ARG A 175 -10.68 -9.43 -5.72
C ARG A 175 -9.41 -10.26 -5.70
N ASP A 176 -9.45 -11.42 -6.36
CA ASP A 176 -8.31 -12.33 -6.43
C ASP A 176 -7.14 -11.72 -7.21
N LEU A 177 -7.41 -11.08 -8.35
CA LEU A 177 -6.38 -10.38 -9.11
C LEU A 177 -5.75 -9.22 -8.31
N LEU A 178 -6.55 -8.47 -7.55
CA LEU A 178 -6.02 -7.42 -6.68
C LEU A 178 -5.23 -7.99 -5.52
N LEU A 179 -5.67 -9.13 -4.98
CA LEU A 179 -4.96 -9.84 -3.94
C LEU A 179 -3.56 -10.24 -4.42
N ASP A 180 -3.49 -10.94 -5.53
CA ASP A 180 -2.23 -11.40 -6.13
C ASP A 180 -1.29 -10.22 -6.47
N ALA A 181 -1.83 -9.15 -7.05
CA ALA A 181 -1.05 -8.01 -7.50
C ALA A 181 -0.48 -7.17 -6.35
N VAL A 182 -1.23 -7.01 -5.25
CA VAL A 182 -0.88 -6.09 -4.15
C VAL A 182 -0.31 -6.85 -2.96
N TRP A 183 -0.87 -8.00 -2.62
CA TRP A 183 -0.44 -8.83 -1.50
C TRP A 183 0.54 -9.93 -1.91
N GLY A 184 0.52 -10.38 -3.19
CA GLY A 184 1.41 -11.44 -3.70
C GLY A 184 1.17 -12.78 -3.02
N ASP A 185 2.24 -13.55 -2.81
CA ASP A 185 2.18 -14.90 -2.24
C ASP A 185 1.84 -14.98 -0.73
N MET A 186 1.06 -14.03 -0.23
CA MET A 186 0.57 -14.10 1.15
C MET A 186 -0.46 -15.23 1.29
N GLN A 187 -0.06 -16.33 1.89
CA GLN A 187 -0.87 -17.55 2.01
C GLN A 187 -2.16 -17.38 2.85
N PHE A 188 -2.34 -16.26 3.53
CA PHE A 188 -3.39 -16.10 4.55
C PHE A 188 -4.26 -14.86 4.33
N VAL A 189 -4.16 -14.20 3.20
CA VAL A 189 -4.97 -13.02 2.88
C VAL A 189 -6.19 -13.47 2.06
N THR A 190 -7.36 -13.02 2.48
CA THR A 190 -8.62 -13.38 1.84
C THR A 190 -9.14 -12.23 0.98
N PRO A 191 -10.06 -12.48 0.04
CA PRO A 191 -10.73 -11.41 -0.71
C PRO A 191 -11.37 -10.32 0.17
N ARG A 192 -11.75 -10.65 1.42
CA ARG A 192 -12.26 -9.68 2.40
C ARG A 192 -11.23 -8.61 2.78
N SER A 193 -9.94 -8.95 2.77
CA SER A 193 -8.87 -7.97 3.04
C SER A 193 -8.82 -6.88 1.96
N VAL A 194 -9.10 -7.24 0.70
CA VAL A 194 -9.25 -6.27 -0.39
C VAL A 194 -10.42 -5.34 -0.10
N ASP A 195 -11.59 -5.88 0.27
CA ASP A 195 -12.79 -5.08 0.56
C ASP A 195 -12.54 -4.11 1.74
N ALA A 196 -11.86 -4.57 2.80
CA ALA A 196 -11.50 -3.73 3.94
C ALA A 196 -10.53 -2.60 3.53
N CYS A 197 -9.53 -2.91 2.71
CA CYS A 197 -8.60 -1.92 2.19
C CYS A 197 -9.30 -0.88 1.29
N ILE A 198 -10.16 -1.33 0.37
CA ILE A 198 -10.99 -0.46 -0.48
C ILE A 198 -11.88 0.46 0.36
N ARG A 199 -12.49 -0.05 1.42
CA ARG A 199 -13.31 0.76 2.33
C ARG A 199 -12.49 1.88 2.96
N ARG A 200 -11.32 1.57 3.53
CA ARG A 200 -10.42 2.57 4.14
C ARG A 200 -9.92 3.61 3.14
N ILE A 201 -9.57 3.19 1.92
CA ILE A 201 -9.19 4.13 0.87
C ILE A 201 -10.34 5.08 0.56
N ARG A 202 -11.56 4.59 0.37
CA ARG A 202 -12.75 5.41 0.11
C ARG A 202 -13.01 6.41 1.24
N GLU A 203 -12.83 5.99 2.48
CA GLU A 203 -12.96 6.87 3.65
C GLU A 203 -12.05 8.09 3.59
N LYS A 204 -10.93 7.96 2.91
CA LYS A 204 -9.90 9.00 2.81
C LYS A 204 -10.01 9.85 1.55
N ILE A 205 -10.45 9.27 0.43
CA ILE A 205 -10.41 9.96 -0.87
C ILE A 205 -11.78 10.39 -1.42
N GLU A 206 -12.85 9.68 -1.07
CA GLU A 206 -14.17 9.95 -1.64
C GLU A 206 -14.88 11.10 -0.92
N PRO A 207 -15.55 12.00 -1.67
CA PRO A 207 -16.42 13.02 -1.06
C PRO A 207 -17.61 12.40 -0.34
N ASP A 208 -18.18 11.35 -0.94
CA ASP A 208 -19.31 10.58 -0.42
C ASP A 208 -19.01 9.08 -0.54
N ARG A 209 -18.99 8.40 0.60
CA ARG A 209 -18.71 6.95 0.69
C ARG A 209 -19.81 6.09 0.06
N THR A 210 -21.04 6.59 0.06
CA THR A 210 -22.21 5.86 -0.46
C THR A 210 -22.29 5.93 -1.98
N SER A 211 -21.74 7.00 -2.57
CA SER A 211 -21.66 7.22 -4.01
C SER A 211 -20.21 7.51 -4.44
N PRO A 212 -19.32 6.51 -4.41
CA PRO A 212 -17.90 6.73 -4.68
C PRO A 212 -17.68 7.25 -6.10
N THR A 213 -16.86 8.29 -6.23
CA THR A 213 -16.55 8.96 -7.50
C THR A 213 -15.33 8.35 -8.17
N TYR A 214 -14.28 8.10 -7.40
CA TYR A 214 -13.00 7.59 -7.91
C TYR A 214 -12.95 6.07 -7.98
N LEU A 215 -13.27 5.40 -6.88
CA LEU A 215 -13.10 3.97 -6.71
C LEU A 215 -14.44 3.22 -6.79
N LYS A 216 -14.78 2.74 -7.98
CA LYS A 216 -16.07 2.10 -8.27
C LYS A 216 -16.10 0.63 -7.89
N THR A 217 -17.25 0.17 -7.40
CA THR A 217 -17.56 -1.27 -7.29
C THR A 217 -18.33 -1.71 -8.53
N ILE A 218 -17.82 -2.71 -9.21
CA ILE A 218 -18.53 -3.40 -10.29
C ILE A 218 -19.16 -4.65 -9.68
N ARG A 219 -20.48 -4.60 -9.46
CA ARG A 219 -21.21 -5.66 -8.76
C ARG A 219 -20.97 -7.03 -9.40
N GLY A 220 -20.70 -8.02 -8.57
CA GLY A 220 -20.41 -9.40 -9.01
C GLY A 220 -19.03 -9.62 -9.65
N VAL A 221 -18.24 -8.55 -9.88
CA VAL A 221 -16.92 -8.64 -10.54
C VAL A 221 -15.79 -8.19 -9.60
N GLY A 222 -15.78 -6.92 -9.16
CA GLY A 222 -14.68 -6.40 -8.36
C GLY A 222 -14.63 -4.87 -8.33
N TYR A 223 -13.46 -4.29 -8.56
CA TYR A 223 -13.20 -2.88 -8.40
C TYR A 223 -12.52 -2.26 -9.62
N ARG A 224 -12.74 -0.96 -9.79
CA ARG A 224 -12.14 -0.16 -10.85
C ARG A 224 -11.89 1.25 -10.35
N LEU A 225 -10.77 1.85 -10.73
CA LEU A 225 -10.53 3.27 -10.55
C LEU A 225 -10.98 4.02 -11.81
N ASP A 226 -11.97 4.90 -11.64
CA ASP A 226 -12.41 5.81 -12.69
C ASP A 226 -11.62 7.11 -12.60
N ALA A 227 -10.95 7.48 -13.67
CA ALA A 227 -10.26 8.76 -13.75
C ALA A 227 -11.24 9.83 -14.26
N VAL A 228 -11.44 10.86 -13.47
CA VAL A 228 -12.33 12.00 -13.84
C VAL A 228 -11.63 12.99 -14.78
N ALA A 229 -10.32 12.83 -15.05
CA ALA A 229 -9.56 13.71 -15.94
C ALA A 229 -8.30 13.04 -16.51
N VAL A 230 -7.68 13.72 -17.46
CA VAL A 230 -6.47 13.30 -18.16
C VAL A 230 -5.31 13.15 -17.15
N TRP A 231 -4.84 11.92 -16.97
CA TRP A 231 -3.63 11.66 -16.21
C TRP A 231 -2.41 12.11 -17.00
N GLN A 232 -1.65 13.04 -16.44
CA GLN A 232 -0.37 13.44 -16.98
C GLN A 232 0.73 12.71 -16.23
N LEU A 233 1.54 11.94 -16.96
CA LEU A 233 2.80 11.42 -16.45
C LEU A 233 3.79 12.58 -16.54
N THR A 234 4.03 13.28 -15.46
CA THR A 234 5.09 14.27 -15.39
C THR A 234 6.38 13.58 -14.96
N PRO A 235 7.46 13.62 -15.75
CA PRO A 235 8.78 13.30 -15.25
C PRO A 235 9.11 14.28 -14.13
N ASN A 236 9.66 13.77 -13.03
CA ASN A 236 10.05 14.63 -11.92
C ASN A 236 11.13 15.62 -12.39
N ASP A 237 10.92 16.92 -12.12
CA ASP A 237 11.78 18.03 -12.56
C ASP A 237 13.24 17.79 -12.09
N GLY A 238 14.10 17.43 -13.01
CA GLY A 238 15.54 17.23 -12.74
C GLY A 238 16.30 16.54 -13.87
N CYS A 239 15.66 16.06 -14.92
CA CYS A 239 16.33 15.46 -16.06
C CYS A 239 16.31 16.44 -17.25
N THR A 240 17.38 17.23 -17.40
CA THR A 240 17.68 17.99 -18.62
C THR A 240 18.30 17.06 -19.67
N CYS A 241 17.59 16.03 -20.12
CA CYS A 241 17.99 15.30 -21.30
C CYS A 241 17.08 15.69 -22.46
N LEU A 242 17.70 16.15 -23.56
CA LEU A 242 17.08 16.58 -24.83
C LEU A 242 16.22 15.49 -25.53
N ALA A 243 16.07 14.30 -24.92
CA ALA A 243 15.33 13.18 -25.51
C ALA A 243 13.86 13.09 -25.07
N CYS A 244 13.40 13.91 -24.11
CA CYS A 244 12.04 13.84 -23.57
C CYS A 244 11.02 14.81 -24.23
N THR A 245 11.39 15.52 -25.26
CA THR A 245 10.51 16.44 -25.99
C THR A 245 9.90 15.77 -27.23
N THR A 246 9.37 14.57 -27.10
CA THR A 246 8.52 14.04 -28.18
C THR A 246 7.07 14.27 -27.78
N THR A 247 6.58 15.41 -28.21
CA THR A 247 5.16 15.80 -28.26
C THR A 247 4.39 14.71 -29.00
N ILE A 248 3.54 13.99 -28.29
CA ILE A 248 2.48 13.22 -28.94
C ILE A 248 1.37 14.21 -29.27
N GLY A 249 1.49 14.71 -30.51
CA GLY A 249 0.55 15.66 -31.06
C GLY A 249 -0.82 15.06 -31.38
N ALA A 250 -1.80 15.84 -31.07
CA ALA A 250 -3.08 16.03 -31.74
C ALA A 250 -3.75 14.85 -32.45
N SER A 251 -4.86 14.46 -31.87
CA SER A 251 -5.96 13.75 -32.52
C SER A 251 -6.33 14.40 -33.85
N ARG A 252 -6.08 13.71 -34.94
CA ARG A 252 -6.70 14.03 -36.23
C ARG A 252 -8.17 13.63 -36.19
N VAL A 253 -9.02 14.61 -36.06
CA VAL A 253 -10.45 14.49 -36.42
C VAL A 253 -10.49 14.32 -37.93
N VAL A 254 -10.84 13.16 -38.42
CA VAL A 254 -11.13 12.91 -39.83
C VAL A 254 -12.57 13.42 -40.09
N HIS A 255 -12.68 14.61 -40.67
CA HIS A 255 -13.91 15.03 -41.26
C HIS A 255 -14.09 14.26 -42.59
N ALA A 256 -15.19 13.53 -42.68
CA ALA A 256 -15.68 12.99 -43.93
C ALA A 256 -16.12 14.11 -44.86
N GLY A 257 -15.29 14.41 -45.84
CA GLY A 257 -15.60 15.38 -46.89
C GLY A 257 -16.55 14.80 -47.92
N GLU A 258 -17.61 15.54 -48.17
CA GLU A 258 -18.61 15.35 -49.22
C GLU A 258 -17.98 15.16 -50.59
N ARG A 259 -18.36 14.09 -51.28
CA ARG A 259 -18.11 13.94 -52.71
C ARG A 259 -19.08 14.81 -53.52
N ARG A 260 -18.64 15.94 -54.01
CA ARG A 260 -19.34 16.64 -55.09
C ARG A 260 -19.03 15.94 -56.38
N ARG A 261 -20.09 15.42 -57.02
CA ARG A 261 -20.12 15.06 -58.42
C ARG A 261 -19.95 16.29 -59.27
N ARG A 262 -18.96 16.32 -60.17
CA ARG A 262 -18.94 17.22 -61.31
C ARG A 262 -19.19 16.37 -62.52
N THR A 263 -20.35 16.63 -63.12
CA THR A 263 -20.68 16.37 -64.52
C THR A 263 -20.06 17.48 -65.37
N SER A 264 -19.52 17.15 -66.52
CA SER A 264 -19.17 18.09 -67.55
C SER A 264 -19.11 17.41 -68.91
N PRO A 265 -19.26 18.22 -69.94
CA PRO A 265 -20.04 17.86 -71.12
C PRO A 265 -19.34 16.90 -72.07
#